data_5f3d37c9a52f909776e461f69c675dc2
#
_entry.id   5f3d37c9a52f909776e461f69c675dc2
#
_cell.length_a   1.000
_cell.length_b   1.000
_cell.length_c   1.000
_cell.angle_alpha   90.00
_cell.angle_beta   90.00
_cell.angle_gamma   90.00
#
_symmetry.space_group_name_H-M   'P 1'
#
loop_
_entity.id
_entity.type
_entity.pdbx_description
1 polymer ?
#
loop_
_entity_poly.entity_id
_entity_poly.type
_entity_poly.pdbx_seq_one_letter_code
_entity_poly.pdbx_strand_id
1 'polypeptide(L)'
;MPPQINFTKDAILQEAFEIVRKEGQQALTARRIAQRLNCSTQPIYSAFASMKELTEAVRQKAVEFGEQYLLQKELQAYPFLSIGLRYVRFAREERELFKMAYLSGNAMTKIQNAVPSFERFIERMRQEPVMRDLDDARLLRMLQAMQIFTHGLVMLLLTSEDETAQAFDEFAKQAMVQMGRAMIEWECLDQLRATKSQQLKELGVVNLADCAPPRE
;
A
#
# COMPACT_ATOMS: atom_id res chain seq x y z
N MET A 1 -29.99 -35.89 16.15
CA MET A 1 -29.10 -34.78 16.47
C MET A 1 -29.00 -33.88 15.25
N PRO A 2 -29.25 -32.59 15.33
CA PRO A 2 -29.00 -31.69 14.22
C PRO A 2 -27.49 -31.70 13.92
N PRO A 3 -27.07 -31.56 12.66
CA PRO A 3 -25.65 -31.53 12.30
C PRO A 3 -24.96 -30.41 13.05
N GLN A 4 -23.87 -30.73 13.76
CA GLN A 4 -22.99 -29.74 14.36
C GLN A 4 -22.39 -28.90 13.21
N ILE A 5 -22.83 -27.65 13.06
CA ILE A 5 -22.21 -26.71 12.15
C ILE A 5 -20.81 -26.42 12.71
N ASN A 6 -19.80 -27.09 12.18
CA ASN A 6 -18.41 -26.81 12.51
C ASN A 6 -18.02 -25.47 11.85
N PHE A 7 -17.98 -24.39 12.63
CA PHE A 7 -17.46 -23.11 12.17
C PHE A 7 -15.93 -23.25 12.01
N THR A 8 -15.46 -23.25 10.78
CA THR A 8 -14.02 -23.29 10.48
C THR A 8 -13.35 -21.96 10.86
N LYS A 9 -12.05 -22.01 11.15
CA LYS A 9 -11.23 -20.81 11.40
C LYS A 9 -11.39 -19.77 10.28
N ASP A 10 -11.44 -20.22 9.03
CA ASP A 10 -11.59 -19.37 7.84
C ASP A 10 -12.99 -18.74 7.77
N ALA A 11 -14.06 -19.46 8.11
CA ALA A 11 -15.40 -18.90 8.13
C ALA A 11 -15.54 -17.80 9.19
N ILE A 12 -14.96 -18.01 10.37
CA ILE A 12 -14.93 -17.00 11.44
C ILE A 12 -14.09 -15.79 11.01
N LEU A 13 -12.93 -16.01 10.41
CA LEU A 13 -12.07 -14.93 9.89
C LEU A 13 -12.75 -14.13 8.78
N GLN A 14 -13.44 -14.82 7.85
CA GLN A 14 -14.19 -14.14 6.79
C GLN A 14 -15.30 -13.26 7.35
N GLU A 15 -16.09 -13.77 8.31
CA GLU A 15 -17.15 -12.99 8.92
C GLU A 15 -16.62 -11.80 9.73
N ALA A 16 -15.51 -12.00 10.45
CA ALA A 16 -14.82 -10.93 11.18
C ALA A 16 -14.30 -9.83 10.22
N PHE A 17 -13.77 -10.22 9.07
CA PHE A 17 -13.36 -9.31 8.01
C PHE A 17 -14.54 -8.49 7.46
N GLU A 18 -15.68 -9.13 7.17
CA GLU A 18 -16.87 -8.43 6.69
C GLU A 18 -17.49 -7.48 7.73
N ILE A 19 -17.37 -7.80 9.02
CA ILE A 19 -17.76 -6.89 10.11
C ILE A 19 -16.89 -5.64 10.07
N VAL A 20 -15.58 -5.80 10.02
CA VAL A 20 -14.65 -4.65 9.95
C VAL A 20 -14.91 -3.82 8.71
N ARG A 21 -15.06 -4.45 7.54
CA ARG A 21 -15.31 -3.78 6.27
C ARG A 21 -16.53 -2.87 6.30
N LYS A 22 -17.62 -3.34 6.95
CA LYS A 22 -18.91 -2.62 6.97
C LYS A 22 -19.10 -1.71 8.18
N GLU A 23 -18.59 -2.13 9.35
CA GLU A 23 -18.92 -1.53 10.64
C GLU A 23 -17.70 -0.93 11.37
N GLY A 24 -16.48 -1.17 10.82
CA GLY A 24 -15.24 -0.71 11.42
C GLY A 24 -14.66 -1.64 12.49
N GLN A 25 -13.41 -1.39 12.86
CA GLN A 25 -12.68 -2.23 13.82
C GLN A 25 -13.33 -2.27 15.21
N GLN A 26 -13.99 -1.20 15.66
CA GLN A 26 -14.64 -1.14 16.95
C GLN A 26 -15.83 -2.11 17.07
N ALA A 27 -16.44 -2.51 15.95
CA ALA A 27 -17.51 -3.50 15.94
C ALA A 27 -17.00 -4.95 16.04
N LEU A 28 -15.68 -5.18 15.90
CA LEU A 28 -15.07 -6.49 15.92
C LEU A 28 -15.02 -7.06 17.34
N THR A 29 -16.08 -7.76 17.73
CA THR A 29 -16.20 -8.44 19.02
C THR A 29 -16.65 -9.88 18.83
N ALA A 30 -16.28 -10.78 19.78
CA ALA A 30 -16.71 -12.19 19.73
C ALA A 30 -18.25 -12.30 19.69
N ARG A 31 -18.95 -11.44 20.43
CA ARG A 31 -20.42 -11.40 20.46
C ARG A 31 -21.01 -11.02 19.10
N ARG A 32 -20.42 -10.02 18.41
CA ARG A 32 -20.89 -9.59 17.08
C ARG A 32 -20.67 -10.68 16.04
N ILE A 33 -19.52 -11.33 16.06
CA ILE A 33 -19.23 -12.46 15.16
C ILE A 33 -20.19 -13.62 15.43
N ALA A 34 -20.38 -14.01 16.69
CA ALA A 34 -21.30 -15.07 17.08
C ALA A 34 -22.73 -14.78 16.61
N GLN A 35 -23.19 -13.54 16.77
CA GLN A 35 -24.50 -13.08 16.29
C GLN A 35 -24.63 -13.25 14.77
N ARG A 36 -23.62 -12.85 14.01
CA ARG A 36 -23.61 -12.94 12.55
C ARG A 36 -23.58 -14.38 12.03
N LEU A 37 -22.86 -15.24 12.75
CA LEU A 37 -22.76 -16.69 12.45
C LEU A 37 -23.89 -17.51 13.05
N ASN A 38 -24.80 -16.88 13.79
CA ASN A 38 -25.89 -17.54 14.52
C ASN A 38 -25.41 -18.70 15.40
N CYS A 39 -24.37 -18.45 16.23
CA CYS A 39 -23.77 -19.42 17.14
C CYS A 39 -23.44 -18.79 18.50
N SER A 40 -22.92 -19.60 19.43
CA SER A 40 -22.32 -19.08 20.66
C SER A 40 -20.91 -18.53 20.41
N THR A 41 -20.32 -17.86 21.40
CA THR A 41 -18.92 -17.36 21.28
C THR A 41 -17.87 -18.46 21.42
N GLN A 42 -18.24 -19.66 21.85
CA GLN A 42 -17.31 -20.78 22.07
C GLN A 42 -16.52 -21.19 20.81
N PRO A 43 -17.13 -21.36 19.61
CA PRO A 43 -16.39 -21.66 18.39
C PRO A 43 -15.30 -20.63 18.06
N ILE A 44 -15.54 -19.36 18.37
CA ILE A 44 -14.58 -18.28 18.08
C ILE A 44 -13.33 -18.46 18.95
N TYR A 45 -13.49 -18.70 20.26
CA TYR A 45 -12.38 -18.96 21.17
C TYR A 45 -11.74 -20.34 21.00
N SER A 46 -12.42 -21.28 20.34
CA SER A 46 -11.80 -22.54 19.91
C SER A 46 -10.91 -22.36 18.69
N ALA A 47 -11.25 -21.42 17.80
CA ALA A 47 -10.50 -21.16 16.57
C ALA A 47 -9.33 -20.16 16.76
N PHE A 48 -9.49 -19.20 17.69
CA PHE A 48 -8.52 -18.14 17.98
C PHE A 48 -8.31 -18.05 19.51
N ALA A 49 -7.06 -18.10 19.95
CA ALA A 49 -6.72 -18.06 21.37
C ALA A 49 -7.16 -16.74 22.06
N SER A 50 -7.32 -15.66 21.29
CA SER A 50 -7.78 -14.36 21.80
C SER A 50 -8.37 -13.49 20.71
N MET A 51 -9.13 -12.47 21.09
CA MET A 51 -9.58 -11.42 20.17
C MET A 51 -8.42 -10.66 19.55
N LYS A 52 -7.28 -10.57 20.23
CA LYS A 52 -6.07 -9.95 19.67
C LYS A 52 -5.52 -10.74 18.48
N GLU A 53 -5.46 -12.08 18.60
CA GLU A 53 -5.05 -12.96 17.50
C GLU A 53 -6.00 -12.82 16.31
N LEU A 54 -7.32 -12.87 16.57
CA LEU A 54 -8.31 -12.70 15.51
C LEU A 54 -8.20 -11.32 14.84
N THR A 55 -8.04 -10.25 15.61
CA THR A 55 -7.88 -8.90 15.08
C THR A 55 -6.65 -8.79 14.18
N GLU A 56 -5.53 -9.41 14.58
CA GLU A 56 -4.32 -9.44 13.77
C GLU A 56 -4.51 -10.25 12.48
N ALA A 57 -5.21 -11.38 12.55
CA ALA A 57 -5.56 -12.17 11.37
C ALA A 57 -6.47 -11.40 10.39
N VAL A 58 -7.43 -10.64 10.91
CA VAL A 58 -8.29 -9.76 10.09
C VAL A 58 -7.46 -8.63 9.47
N ARG A 59 -6.53 -8.02 10.23
CA ARG A 59 -5.63 -7.00 9.70
C ARG A 59 -4.78 -7.53 8.55
N GLN A 60 -4.19 -8.72 8.72
CA GLN A 60 -3.41 -9.35 7.66
C GLN A 60 -4.25 -9.61 6.41
N LYS A 61 -5.47 -10.10 6.57
CA LYS A 61 -6.41 -10.30 5.46
C LYS A 61 -6.80 -8.97 4.78
N ALA A 62 -6.93 -7.88 5.53
CA ALA A 62 -7.18 -6.55 4.98
C ALA A 62 -5.98 -6.03 4.16
N VAL A 63 -4.75 -6.31 4.60
CA VAL A 63 -3.52 -6.00 3.84
C VAL A 63 -3.49 -6.78 2.53
N GLU A 64 -3.72 -8.10 2.56
CA GLU A 64 -3.75 -8.96 1.36
C GLU A 64 -4.84 -8.53 0.37
N PHE A 65 -6.02 -8.18 0.88
CA PHE A 65 -7.10 -7.65 0.06
C PHE A 65 -6.71 -6.32 -0.60
N GLY A 66 -6.08 -5.41 0.17
CA GLY A 66 -5.56 -4.14 -0.33
C GLY A 66 -4.53 -4.34 -1.44
N GLU A 67 -3.57 -5.25 -1.27
CA GLU A 67 -2.59 -5.58 -2.33
C GLU A 67 -3.26 -6.06 -3.61
N GLN A 68 -4.17 -7.02 -3.49
CA GLN A 68 -4.92 -7.54 -4.64
C GLN A 68 -5.68 -6.41 -5.34
N TYR A 69 -6.30 -5.51 -4.56
CA TYR A 69 -6.98 -4.34 -5.07
C TYR A 69 -6.03 -3.41 -5.85
N LEU A 70 -4.86 -3.09 -5.30
CA LEU A 70 -3.86 -2.19 -5.91
C LEU A 70 -3.25 -2.76 -7.20
N LEU A 71 -3.07 -4.08 -7.28
CA LEU A 71 -2.44 -4.75 -8.41
C LEU A 71 -3.41 -5.10 -9.55
N GLN A 72 -4.72 -4.83 -9.42
CA GLN A 72 -5.67 -4.99 -10.53
C GLN A 72 -5.27 -4.10 -11.72
N LYS A 73 -5.41 -4.65 -12.93
CA LYS A 73 -5.06 -3.94 -14.17
C LYS A 73 -6.16 -2.92 -14.52
N GLU A 74 -5.84 -1.65 -14.46
CA GLU A 74 -6.76 -0.57 -14.83
C GLU A 74 -6.18 0.28 -15.96
N LEU A 75 -5.01 0.88 -15.76
CA LEU A 75 -4.31 1.68 -16.77
C LEU A 75 -3.12 0.90 -17.32
N GLN A 76 -3.31 0.21 -18.44
CA GLN A 76 -2.22 -0.60 -19.02
C GLN A 76 -1.04 0.24 -19.48
N ALA A 77 -1.29 1.47 -19.97
CA ALA A 77 -0.24 2.37 -20.44
C ALA A 77 0.61 2.99 -19.30
N TYR A 78 0.08 3.05 -18.08
CA TYR A 78 0.73 3.68 -16.95
C TYR A 78 0.61 2.82 -15.67
N PRO A 79 1.30 1.67 -15.63
CA PRO A 79 1.17 0.72 -14.53
C PRO A 79 1.49 1.30 -13.15
N PHE A 80 2.52 2.15 -13.05
CA PHE A 80 2.93 2.77 -11.79
C PHE A 80 1.90 3.80 -11.30
N LEU A 81 1.44 4.67 -12.18
CA LEU A 81 0.37 5.62 -11.87
C LEU A 81 -0.91 4.89 -11.42
N SER A 82 -1.23 3.78 -12.08
CA SER A 82 -2.40 2.95 -11.75
C SER A 82 -2.37 2.47 -10.30
N ILE A 83 -1.21 2.07 -9.77
CA ILE A 83 -1.05 1.66 -8.35
C ILE A 83 -1.43 2.81 -7.42
N GLY A 84 -0.92 4.01 -7.66
CA GLY A 84 -1.20 5.20 -6.84
C GLY A 84 -2.69 5.60 -6.87
N LEU A 85 -3.31 5.63 -8.05
CA LEU A 85 -4.74 5.93 -8.21
C LEU A 85 -5.62 4.92 -7.47
N ARG A 86 -5.28 3.64 -7.56
CA ARG A 86 -6.00 2.58 -6.87
C ARG A 86 -5.81 2.64 -5.36
N TYR A 87 -4.65 3.12 -4.88
CA TYR A 87 -4.43 3.34 -3.45
C TYR A 87 -5.38 4.41 -2.89
N VAL A 88 -5.56 5.53 -3.60
CA VAL A 88 -6.51 6.58 -3.22
C VAL A 88 -7.95 6.07 -3.29
N ARG A 89 -8.29 5.32 -4.36
CA ARG A 89 -9.61 4.73 -4.53
C ARG A 89 -9.92 3.70 -3.44
N PHE A 90 -8.97 2.83 -3.10
CA PHE A 90 -9.10 1.86 -2.01
C PHE A 90 -9.41 2.54 -0.67
N ALA A 91 -8.71 3.63 -0.36
CA ALA A 91 -8.96 4.40 0.85
C ALA A 91 -10.37 5.00 0.92
N ARG A 92 -10.97 5.29 -0.23
CA ARG A 92 -12.34 5.81 -0.33
C ARG A 92 -13.39 4.71 -0.26
N GLU A 93 -13.25 3.69 -1.12
CA GLU A 93 -14.25 2.64 -1.29
C GLU A 93 -14.27 1.66 -0.11
N GLU A 94 -13.09 1.39 0.45
CA GLU A 94 -12.87 0.41 1.52
C GLU A 94 -12.26 1.09 2.76
N ARG A 95 -12.87 2.21 3.17
CA ARG A 95 -12.34 3.12 4.20
C ARG A 95 -11.93 2.40 5.49
N GLU A 96 -12.77 1.50 6.00
CA GLU A 96 -12.50 0.81 7.26
C GLU A 96 -11.42 -0.27 7.13
N LEU A 97 -11.36 -0.96 5.99
CA LEU A 97 -10.25 -1.87 5.69
C LEU A 97 -8.94 -1.11 5.50
N PHE A 98 -8.97 0.04 4.82
CA PHE A 98 -7.80 0.91 4.67
C PHE A 98 -7.25 1.35 6.02
N LYS A 99 -8.13 1.83 6.92
CA LYS A 99 -7.73 2.22 8.28
C LYS A 99 -7.07 1.06 9.03
N MET A 100 -7.68 -0.13 8.95
CA MET A 100 -7.15 -1.31 9.62
C MET A 100 -5.82 -1.77 9.04
N ALA A 101 -5.68 -1.80 7.72
CA ALA A 101 -4.47 -2.26 7.03
C ALA A 101 -3.29 -1.29 7.20
N TYR A 102 -3.54 0.03 7.02
CA TYR A 102 -2.47 1.01 6.81
C TYR A 102 -2.37 2.10 7.88
N LEU A 103 -3.41 2.33 8.71
CA LEU A 103 -3.36 3.33 9.78
C LEU A 103 -3.14 2.72 11.17
N SER A 104 -3.34 1.41 11.33
CA SER A 104 -3.09 0.69 12.59
C SER A 104 -1.61 0.39 12.79
N GLY A 105 -1.14 0.35 14.04
CA GLY A 105 0.25 0.01 14.39
C GLY A 105 1.19 1.22 14.49
N ASN A 106 2.48 0.96 14.79
CA ASN A 106 3.51 2.00 14.87
C ASN A 106 4.04 2.40 13.47
N ALA A 107 4.78 3.51 13.39
CA ALA A 107 5.28 4.06 12.14
C ALA A 107 6.14 3.06 11.34
N MET A 108 7.02 2.30 12.01
CA MET A 108 7.87 1.30 11.34
C MET A 108 7.05 0.13 10.81
N THR A 109 6.08 -0.36 11.58
CA THR A 109 5.15 -1.40 11.12
C THR A 109 4.34 -0.93 9.92
N LYS A 110 3.91 0.35 9.90
CA LYS A 110 3.20 0.94 8.77
C LYS A 110 4.07 0.97 7.50
N ILE A 111 5.32 1.38 7.62
CA ILE A 111 6.27 1.41 6.49
C ILE A 111 6.56 -0.01 5.99
N GLN A 112 6.80 -0.97 6.88
CA GLN A 112 7.10 -2.36 6.53
C GLN A 112 5.91 -3.10 5.94
N ASN A 113 4.70 -2.87 6.47
CA ASN A 113 3.48 -3.52 5.99
C ASN A 113 2.87 -2.83 4.75
N ALA A 114 3.32 -1.64 4.45
CA ALA A 114 2.78 -0.86 3.35
C ALA A 114 3.13 -1.43 1.97
N VAL A 115 4.15 -2.31 1.91
CA VAL A 115 4.51 -3.05 0.69
C VAL A 115 4.87 -4.51 1.03
N PRO A 116 3.89 -5.35 1.44
CA PRO A 116 4.15 -6.75 1.78
C PRO A 116 4.67 -7.58 0.59
N SER A 117 4.30 -7.24 -0.64
CA SER A 117 4.72 -7.93 -1.87
C SER A 117 5.50 -6.99 -2.77
N PHE A 118 6.56 -6.42 -2.22
CA PHE A 118 7.48 -5.52 -2.92
C PHE A 118 7.84 -6.00 -4.33
N GLU A 119 8.18 -7.26 -4.50
CA GLU A 119 8.52 -7.87 -5.77
C GLU A 119 7.41 -7.73 -6.83
N ARG A 120 6.15 -7.92 -6.46
CA ARG A 120 4.99 -7.78 -7.36
C ARG A 120 4.79 -6.34 -7.82
N PHE A 121 5.05 -5.38 -6.96
CA PHE A 121 4.96 -3.96 -7.33
C PHE A 121 6.12 -3.55 -8.25
N ILE A 122 7.34 -4.01 -7.98
CA ILE A 122 8.50 -3.81 -8.85
C ILE A 122 8.25 -4.43 -10.22
N GLU A 123 7.76 -5.66 -10.29
CA GLU A 123 7.41 -6.31 -11.55
C GLU A 123 6.35 -5.50 -12.32
N ARG A 124 5.38 -4.94 -11.60
CA ARG A 124 4.37 -4.07 -12.20
C ARG A 124 4.97 -2.77 -12.73
N MET A 125 5.90 -2.13 -12.00
CA MET A 125 6.61 -0.92 -12.42
C MET A 125 7.46 -1.17 -13.68
N ARG A 126 8.13 -2.32 -13.78
CA ARG A 126 8.94 -2.69 -14.96
C ARG A 126 8.14 -2.84 -16.26
N GLN A 127 6.81 -2.91 -16.18
CA GLN A 127 5.96 -2.88 -17.38
C GLN A 127 5.93 -1.49 -18.04
N GLU A 128 6.32 -0.43 -17.34
CA GLU A 128 6.53 0.89 -17.95
C GLU A 128 7.90 0.93 -18.66
N PRO A 129 7.94 1.33 -19.95
CA PRO A 129 9.18 1.33 -20.72
C PRO A 129 10.33 2.11 -20.07
N VAL A 130 10.03 3.26 -19.46
CA VAL A 130 11.02 4.14 -18.82
C VAL A 130 11.57 3.59 -17.50
N MET A 131 10.94 2.58 -16.91
CA MET A 131 11.37 1.96 -15.65
C MET A 131 11.98 0.57 -15.85
N ARG A 132 11.91 0.02 -17.07
CA ARG A 132 12.31 -1.36 -17.37
C ARG A 132 13.74 -1.65 -16.98
N ASP A 133 14.65 -0.72 -17.27
CA ASP A 133 16.10 -0.89 -17.14
C ASP A 133 16.64 -0.31 -15.82
N LEU A 134 15.76 0.22 -14.95
CA LEU A 134 16.16 0.67 -13.61
C LEU A 134 16.42 -0.55 -12.72
N ASP A 135 17.46 -0.45 -11.88
CA ASP A 135 17.75 -1.47 -10.87
C ASP A 135 16.68 -1.49 -9.75
N ASP A 136 16.62 -2.61 -9.02
CA ASP A 136 15.60 -2.80 -7.96
C ASP A 136 15.71 -1.77 -6.83
N ALA A 137 16.92 -1.30 -6.51
CA ALA A 137 17.12 -0.31 -5.47
C ALA A 137 16.51 1.05 -5.85
N ARG A 138 16.60 1.44 -7.13
CA ARG A 138 15.96 2.66 -7.66
C ARG A 138 14.44 2.53 -7.68
N LEU A 139 13.94 1.41 -8.19
CA LEU A 139 12.50 1.14 -8.22
C LEU A 139 11.92 1.11 -6.80
N LEU A 140 12.67 0.55 -5.84
CA LEU A 140 12.27 0.56 -4.43
C LEU A 140 12.17 1.98 -3.86
N ARG A 141 13.19 2.81 -4.09
CA ARG A 141 13.15 4.21 -3.64
C ARG A 141 11.96 4.96 -4.23
N MET A 142 11.71 4.79 -5.53
CA MET A 142 10.55 5.40 -6.21
C MET A 142 9.23 4.92 -5.62
N LEU A 143 9.09 3.62 -5.39
CA LEU A 143 7.90 3.02 -4.80
C LEU A 143 7.65 3.56 -3.39
N GLN A 144 8.67 3.59 -2.53
CA GLN A 144 8.59 4.11 -1.17
C GLN A 144 8.25 5.61 -1.13
N ALA A 145 8.88 6.41 -1.97
CA ALA A 145 8.63 7.84 -2.03
C ALA A 145 7.21 8.13 -2.55
N MET A 146 6.77 7.43 -3.60
CA MET A 146 5.41 7.56 -4.12
C MET A 146 4.37 7.08 -3.11
N GLN A 147 4.67 6.04 -2.34
CA GLN A 147 3.81 5.58 -1.28
C GLN A 147 3.61 6.63 -0.18
N ILE A 148 4.70 7.27 0.29
CA ILE A 148 4.61 8.35 1.28
C ILE A 148 3.76 9.50 0.72
N PHE A 149 3.99 9.87 -0.54
CA PHE A 149 3.24 10.93 -1.21
C PHE A 149 1.75 10.60 -1.35
N THR A 150 1.41 9.42 -1.86
CA THR A 150 0.00 9.00 -2.02
C THR A 150 -0.69 8.79 -0.67
N HIS A 151 0.05 8.34 0.36
CA HIS A 151 -0.48 8.27 1.71
C HIS A 151 -0.84 9.64 2.26
N GLY A 152 -0.01 10.67 1.99
CA GLY A 152 -0.33 12.06 2.31
C GLY A 152 -1.62 12.55 1.64
N LEU A 153 -1.81 12.25 0.34
CA LEU A 153 -3.07 12.55 -0.37
C LEU A 153 -4.27 11.85 0.27
N VAL A 154 -4.12 10.58 0.64
CA VAL A 154 -5.19 9.83 1.31
C VAL A 154 -5.51 10.42 2.69
N MET A 155 -4.50 10.88 3.44
CA MET A 155 -4.75 11.52 4.73
C MET A 155 -5.57 12.82 4.55
N LEU A 156 -5.29 13.62 3.53
CA LEU A 156 -6.13 14.77 3.18
C LEU A 156 -7.56 14.33 2.88
N LEU A 157 -7.75 13.32 2.02
CA LEU A 157 -9.07 12.76 1.69
C LEU A 157 -9.85 12.30 2.93
N LEU A 158 -9.20 11.58 3.84
CA LEU A 158 -9.86 10.99 5.02
C LEU A 158 -10.21 12.01 6.11
N THR A 159 -9.56 13.18 6.10
CA THR A 159 -9.74 14.25 7.10
C THR A 159 -10.58 15.42 6.59
N SER A 160 -10.86 15.47 5.27
CA SER A 160 -11.71 16.52 4.68
C SER A 160 -13.19 16.17 4.83
N GLU A 161 -14.02 17.16 5.18
CA GLU A 161 -15.47 16.97 5.43
C GLU A 161 -16.31 17.21 4.17
N ASP A 162 -15.84 17.98 3.17
CA ASP A 162 -16.67 18.59 2.12
C ASP A 162 -16.18 18.43 0.67
N GLU A 163 -15.26 17.51 0.36
CA GLU A 163 -14.77 17.40 -1.02
C GLU A 163 -15.70 16.58 -1.91
N THR A 164 -16.06 17.15 -3.07
CA THR A 164 -16.63 16.34 -4.14
C THR A 164 -15.59 15.31 -4.57
N ALA A 165 -15.94 14.04 -4.49
CA ALA A 165 -15.02 12.91 -4.78
C ALA A 165 -14.32 13.08 -6.15
N GLN A 166 -14.99 13.66 -7.13
CA GLN A 166 -14.45 13.89 -8.47
C GLN A 166 -13.36 14.97 -8.52
N ALA A 167 -13.53 16.08 -7.78
CA ALA A 167 -12.51 17.15 -7.73
C ALA A 167 -11.23 16.66 -7.06
N PHE A 168 -11.35 15.89 -5.99
CA PHE A 168 -10.21 15.29 -5.33
C PHE A 168 -9.49 14.26 -6.22
N ASP A 169 -10.22 13.44 -6.97
CA ASP A 169 -9.63 12.45 -7.88
C ASP A 169 -8.80 13.09 -8.98
N GLU A 170 -9.31 14.15 -9.58
CA GLU A 170 -8.57 14.87 -10.61
C GLU A 170 -7.33 15.56 -10.04
N PHE A 171 -7.46 16.22 -8.88
CA PHE A 171 -6.31 16.78 -8.16
C PHE A 171 -5.26 15.71 -7.82
N ALA A 172 -5.68 14.60 -7.21
CA ALA A 172 -4.78 13.53 -6.81
C ALA A 172 -4.07 12.91 -8.03
N LYS A 173 -4.79 12.71 -9.14
CA LYS A 173 -4.22 12.24 -10.40
C LYS A 173 -3.17 13.18 -10.95
N GLN A 174 -3.46 14.48 -11.04
CA GLN A 174 -2.51 15.48 -11.51
C GLN A 174 -1.27 15.54 -10.62
N ALA A 175 -1.44 15.58 -9.30
CA ALA A 175 -0.34 15.60 -8.34
C ALA A 175 0.54 14.33 -8.45
N MET A 176 -0.06 13.16 -8.61
CA MET A 176 0.68 11.91 -8.79
C MET A 176 1.42 11.86 -10.13
N VAL A 177 0.84 12.36 -11.22
CA VAL A 177 1.53 12.45 -12.52
C VAL A 177 2.74 13.36 -12.43
N GLN A 178 2.62 14.54 -11.81
CA GLN A 178 3.72 15.48 -11.63
C GLN A 178 4.84 14.89 -10.77
N MET A 179 4.50 14.29 -9.64
CA MET A 179 5.46 13.65 -8.74
C MET A 179 6.15 12.46 -9.41
N GLY A 180 5.39 11.60 -10.10
CA GLY A 180 5.93 10.45 -10.83
C GLY A 180 6.92 10.85 -11.92
N ARG A 181 6.62 11.90 -12.69
CA ARG A 181 7.55 12.47 -13.69
C ARG A 181 8.83 12.98 -13.04
N ALA A 182 8.73 13.78 -11.99
CA ALA A 182 9.88 14.30 -11.28
C ALA A 182 10.78 13.18 -10.72
N MET A 183 10.20 12.12 -10.20
CA MET A 183 10.95 10.94 -9.72
C MET A 183 11.67 10.20 -10.85
N ILE A 184 10.98 9.96 -11.97
CA ILE A 184 11.57 9.29 -13.14
C ILE A 184 12.73 10.13 -13.68
N GLU A 185 12.52 11.42 -13.85
CA GLU A 185 13.58 12.33 -14.32
C GLU A 185 14.79 12.33 -13.39
N TRP A 186 14.55 12.37 -12.07
CA TRP A 186 15.62 12.33 -11.07
C TRP A 186 16.42 11.03 -11.14
N GLU A 187 15.78 9.88 -11.15
CA GLU A 187 16.45 8.57 -11.18
C GLU A 187 17.18 8.33 -12.52
N CYS A 188 16.62 8.78 -13.65
CA CYS A 188 17.28 8.73 -14.94
C CYS A 188 18.51 9.65 -14.99
N LEU A 189 18.43 10.88 -14.49
CA LEU A 189 19.56 11.81 -14.41
C LEU A 189 20.65 11.29 -13.48
N ASP A 190 20.28 10.70 -12.34
CA ASP A 190 21.25 10.11 -11.42
C ASP A 190 21.98 8.91 -12.05
N GLN A 191 21.28 8.09 -12.81
CA GLN A 191 21.90 7.00 -13.57
C GLN A 191 22.90 7.52 -14.61
N LEU A 192 22.53 8.56 -15.37
CA LEU A 192 23.43 9.18 -16.35
C LEU A 192 24.67 9.79 -15.68
N ARG A 193 24.50 10.45 -14.54
CA ARG A 193 25.60 11.00 -13.73
C ARG A 193 26.54 9.91 -13.23
N ALA A 194 25.98 8.80 -12.70
CA ALA A 194 26.76 7.67 -12.21
C ALA A 194 27.58 7.02 -13.36
N THR A 195 26.94 6.78 -14.52
CA THR A 195 27.60 6.22 -15.71
C THR A 195 28.72 7.14 -16.22
N LYS A 196 28.45 8.44 -16.29
CA LYS A 196 29.46 9.42 -16.73
C LYS A 196 30.62 9.54 -15.73
N SER A 197 30.34 9.49 -14.45
CA SER A 197 31.37 9.47 -13.39
C SER A 197 32.25 8.23 -13.47
N GLN A 198 31.65 7.06 -13.75
CA GLN A 198 32.39 5.81 -13.94
C GLN A 198 33.30 5.88 -15.17
N GLN A 199 32.79 6.32 -16.33
CA GLN A 199 33.55 6.51 -17.56
C GLN A 199 34.70 7.50 -17.39
N LEU A 200 34.48 8.60 -16.65
CA LEU A 200 35.54 9.59 -16.38
C LEU A 200 36.64 9.02 -15.47
N LYS A 201 36.29 8.20 -14.49
CA LYS A 201 37.25 7.47 -13.66
C LYS A 201 38.08 6.49 -14.46
N GLU A 202 37.44 5.73 -15.35
CA GLU A 202 38.13 4.77 -16.24
C GLU A 202 39.09 5.45 -17.25
N LEU A 203 38.76 6.68 -17.65
CA LEU A 203 39.60 7.53 -18.50
C LEU A 203 40.68 8.31 -17.72
N GLY A 204 40.79 8.15 -16.42
CA GLY A 204 41.77 8.85 -15.56
C GLY A 204 41.52 10.35 -15.43
N VAL A 205 40.34 10.83 -15.84
CA VAL A 205 39.98 12.23 -15.81
C VAL A 205 39.06 12.53 -14.60
N VAL A 206 39.69 13.07 -13.56
CA VAL A 206 39.11 13.85 -12.46
C VAL A 206 38.16 13.13 -11.45
N ASN A 207 38.50 13.32 -10.17
CA ASN A 207 37.67 13.01 -9.05
C ASN A 207 36.58 14.10 -8.92
N LEU A 208 35.33 13.81 -9.29
CA LEU A 208 34.19 14.75 -9.22
C LEU A 208 33.83 15.17 -7.77
N ALA A 209 34.43 14.56 -6.76
CA ALA A 209 34.32 15.01 -5.38
C ALA A 209 34.95 16.41 -5.16
N ASP A 210 35.88 16.82 -6.03
CA ASP A 210 36.56 18.11 -5.95
C ASP A 210 35.76 19.26 -6.56
N CYS A 211 34.59 18.97 -7.18
CA CYS A 211 33.73 19.95 -7.82
C CYS A 211 32.45 20.26 -6.99
N ALA A 212 32.38 19.82 -5.72
CA ALA A 212 31.29 20.22 -4.84
C ALA A 212 31.45 21.71 -4.50
N PRO A 213 30.41 22.55 -4.61
CA PRO A 213 30.50 23.93 -4.17
C PRO A 213 30.82 23.97 -2.66
N PRO A 214 31.59 24.96 -2.19
CA PRO A 214 31.89 25.09 -0.78
C PRO A 214 30.61 25.16 0.03
N ARG A 215 30.55 24.39 1.10
CA ARG A 215 29.42 24.45 2.06
C ARG A 215 29.56 25.80 2.77
N GLU A 216 28.61 26.71 2.51
CA GLU A 216 28.39 27.90 3.33
C GLU A 216 27.80 27.52 4.69
#